data_bca190dcc72c7bfb67164a984c434285
#
_entry.id   bca190dcc72c7bfb67164a984c434285
#
_cell.length_a   1.000
_cell.length_b   1.000
_cell.length_c   1.000
_cell.angle_alpha   90.00
_cell.angle_beta   90.00
_cell.angle_gamma   90.00
#
_symmetry.space_group_name_H-M   'P 1'
#
loop_
_entity.id
_entity.type
_entity.pdbx_description
1 polymer ?
#
loop_
_entity_poly.entity_id
_entity_poly.type
_entity_poly.pdbx_seq_one_letter_code
_entity_poly.pdbx_strand_id
1 'polypeptide(L)'
;MSGAGRRFALTLVDELARAGVTDACLAPGSRSAPLALALAEHPGIRVHVHLDERSAAFFALGAAKRSGRAAVVLCTSGTAAANFHPAVLEADLARVPLLVLTADRPPELRGTGANQATDQLKLYGPAVRWFCEAGVPTDEPGAGRYWRSLASRAWAEAAGPPAGPVHLNLAFADPLVPPAAEGEARLAGEPVEGRAGGAPWTATPAGMRSAAPGDVAELAEAVRASPRGLLVAGWGADLDAAAVDAFAAASGWPVLADPLSGARRGPAAISTYDGLVRAPRFAAAHRPSLVVRVGGAPTSKALTAWLDGPIPQVLVDPSGGWADPARVASLRLTADPSGLLAATAALLTADGPGSGAGARPTASGRPTPGAGVTHLDDPASPWLGEWLEAERLAREAIDGLLDDWAEPFEGRVARDLVGWAPAGGTLVVGSSMPVRDVDAFARPREGLRYVANRGLSGIDGFVATSLGVAAAGDEPVVALCGDLTLLHDASSLLGAAGRSRGAVLVVIDNDGGGIFSFLPQAQLPGALFEPLFGTPHGLDLTALAAAARVPARVVEKAADLVPALDAALAGGGTQLVVVRSDRAANLARHRDLAEAVVVAAGG
;
A
#
# COMPACT_ATOMS: atom_id res chain seq x y z
N MET A 1 -2.91 40.01 -6.72
CA MET A 1 -1.77 39.21 -6.19
C MET A 1 -0.54 40.10 -6.13
N SER A 2 0.24 40.11 -5.04
CA SER A 2 1.60 40.62 -5.18
C SER A 2 2.29 39.79 -6.26
N GLY A 3 3.05 40.38 -7.16
CA GLY A 3 3.78 39.63 -8.20
C GLY A 3 4.63 38.50 -7.65
N ALA A 4 5.14 38.67 -6.44
CA ALA A 4 5.95 37.68 -5.71
C ALA A 4 5.17 36.41 -5.35
N GLY A 5 3.95 36.50 -4.80
CA GLY A 5 3.16 35.32 -4.43
C GLY A 5 2.81 34.44 -5.62
N ARG A 6 2.47 35.06 -6.76
CA ARG A 6 2.20 34.37 -8.02
C ARG A 6 3.46 33.69 -8.57
N ARG A 7 4.57 34.42 -8.65
CA ARG A 7 5.85 33.87 -9.12
C ARG A 7 6.35 32.74 -8.25
N PHE A 8 6.20 32.88 -6.94
CA PHE A 8 6.52 31.78 -6.00
C PHE A 8 5.73 30.54 -6.32
N ALA A 9 4.39 30.63 -6.41
CA ALA A 9 3.53 29.48 -6.69
C ALA A 9 3.89 28.80 -8.03
N LEU A 10 4.06 29.57 -9.10
CA LEU A 10 4.46 29.05 -10.41
C LEU A 10 5.84 28.38 -10.36
N THR A 11 6.80 29.00 -9.66
CA THR A 11 8.17 28.48 -9.56
C THR A 11 8.24 27.18 -8.75
N LEU A 12 7.51 27.13 -7.61
CA LEU A 12 7.43 25.94 -6.76
C LEU A 12 6.82 24.78 -7.54
N VAL A 13 5.71 25.00 -8.22
CA VAL A 13 4.98 24.00 -9.01
C VAL A 13 5.80 23.50 -10.19
N ASP A 14 6.42 24.41 -10.96
CA ASP A 14 7.30 24.04 -12.08
C ASP A 14 8.48 23.17 -11.61
N GLU A 15 9.07 23.52 -10.47
CA GLU A 15 10.18 22.74 -9.93
C GLU A 15 9.75 21.35 -9.43
N LEU A 16 8.60 21.25 -8.76
CA LEU A 16 8.04 19.96 -8.34
C LEU A 16 7.73 19.06 -9.54
N ALA A 17 7.20 19.63 -10.64
CA ALA A 17 6.97 18.90 -11.87
C ALA A 17 8.29 18.40 -12.50
N ARG A 18 9.34 19.25 -12.54
CA ARG A 18 10.69 18.87 -13.00
C ARG A 18 11.30 17.77 -12.15
N ALA A 19 10.99 17.72 -10.86
CA ALA A 19 11.41 16.65 -9.95
C ALA A 19 10.62 15.36 -10.11
N GLY A 20 9.52 15.35 -10.91
CA GLY A 20 8.76 14.17 -11.26
C GLY A 20 7.38 14.04 -10.62
N VAL A 21 6.86 15.10 -10.00
CA VAL A 21 5.46 15.17 -9.55
C VAL A 21 4.54 15.22 -10.75
N THR A 22 3.54 14.36 -10.79
CA THR A 22 2.53 14.28 -11.88
C THR A 22 1.10 14.46 -11.39
N ASP A 23 0.85 14.33 -10.10
CA ASP A 23 -0.49 14.36 -9.52
C ASP A 23 -0.56 15.31 -8.34
N ALA A 24 -1.60 16.15 -8.32
CA ALA A 24 -1.90 17.07 -7.24
C ALA A 24 -3.38 16.96 -6.86
N CYS A 25 -3.64 16.73 -5.59
CA CYS A 25 -4.98 16.65 -5.01
C CYS A 25 -5.23 17.91 -4.17
N LEU A 26 -6.38 18.50 -4.31
CA LEU A 26 -6.71 19.72 -3.56
C LEU A 26 -8.18 19.80 -3.16
N ALA A 27 -8.44 20.50 -2.06
CA ALA A 27 -9.77 20.96 -1.69
C ALA A 27 -9.91 22.48 -1.95
N PRO A 28 -11.10 22.96 -2.34
CA PRO A 28 -11.34 24.37 -2.61
C PRO A 28 -11.08 25.25 -1.39
N GLY A 29 -10.36 26.36 -1.58
CA GLY A 29 -10.12 27.33 -0.51
C GLY A 29 -9.45 28.59 -1.00
N SER A 30 -9.76 29.73 -0.37
CA SER A 30 -9.28 31.05 -0.82
C SER A 30 -7.76 31.19 -0.63
N ARG A 31 -7.22 30.84 0.56
CA ARG A 31 -5.78 31.06 0.85
C ARG A 31 -4.86 30.23 -0.03
N SER A 32 -5.31 29.07 -0.49
CA SER A 32 -4.58 28.19 -1.41
C SER A 32 -4.69 28.58 -2.88
N ALA A 33 -5.49 29.60 -3.24
CA ALA A 33 -5.74 29.98 -4.62
C ALA A 33 -4.46 30.20 -5.46
N PRO A 34 -3.38 30.86 -4.97
CA PRO A 34 -2.17 31.02 -5.77
C PRO A 34 -1.55 29.69 -6.23
N LEU A 35 -1.52 28.69 -5.34
CA LEU A 35 -0.99 27.35 -5.65
C LEU A 35 -1.97 26.52 -6.48
N ALA A 36 -3.27 26.60 -6.18
CA ALA A 36 -4.29 25.88 -6.94
C ALA A 36 -4.29 26.30 -8.42
N LEU A 37 -4.18 27.60 -8.68
CA LEU A 37 -4.06 28.14 -10.04
C LEU A 37 -2.76 27.71 -10.72
N ALA A 38 -1.63 27.76 -10.01
CA ALA A 38 -0.35 27.33 -10.58
C ALA A 38 -0.33 25.82 -10.92
N LEU A 39 -0.93 24.98 -10.07
CA LEU A 39 -1.09 23.54 -10.33
C LEU A 39 -2.00 23.29 -11.55
N ALA A 40 -3.13 24.00 -11.64
CA ALA A 40 -4.10 23.82 -12.72
C ALA A 40 -3.55 24.29 -14.09
N GLU A 41 -2.67 25.28 -14.11
CA GLU A 41 -2.07 25.81 -15.34
C GLU A 41 -0.85 24.99 -15.80
N HIS A 42 -0.25 24.17 -14.94
CA HIS A 42 0.96 23.44 -15.30
C HIS A 42 0.64 22.19 -16.14
N PRO A 43 1.12 22.10 -17.41
CA PRO A 43 0.71 21.04 -18.33
C PRO A 43 1.15 19.63 -17.92
N GLY A 44 2.16 19.52 -17.06
CA GLY A 44 2.70 18.23 -16.58
C GLY A 44 2.03 17.71 -15.30
N ILE A 45 1.05 18.44 -14.73
CA ILE A 45 0.40 18.05 -13.47
C ILE A 45 -1.10 17.81 -13.70
N ARG A 46 -1.57 16.64 -13.28
CA ARG A 46 -3.00 16.32 -13.23
C ARG A 46 -3.57 16.79 -11.89
N VAL A 47 -4.57 17.66 -11.94
CA VAL A 47 -5.23 18.17 -10.74
C VAL A 47 -6.50 17.37 -10.46
N HIS A 48 -6.62 16.91 -9.21
CA HIS A 48 -7.77 16.18 -8.69
C HIS A 48 -8.42 17.02 -7.58
N VAL A 49 -9.64 17.50 -7.83
CA VAL A 49 -10.39 18.31 -6.85
C VAL A 49 -11.30 17.41 -6.02
N HIS A 50 -11.28 17.63 -4.71
CA HIS A 50 -12.11 16.93 -3.73
C HIS A 50 -12.85 17.94 -2.84
N LEU A 51 -14.05 17.58 -2.38
CA LEU A 51 -14.82 18.41 -1.46
C LEU A 51 -14.33 18.28 -0.01
N ASP A 52 -13.78 17.12 0.33
CA ASP A 52 -13.32 16.73 1.66
C ASP A 52 -11.79 16.61 1.64
N GLU A 53 -11.10 17.35 2.49
CA GLU A 53 -9.65 17.37 2.58
C GLU A 53 -9.09 15.99 2.97
N ARG A 54 -9.75 15.24 3.85
CA ARG A 54 -9.35 13.87 4.20
C ARG A 54 -9.37 12.98 2.97
N SER A 55 -10.42 13.05 2.16
CA SER A 55 -10.53 12.32 0.89
C SER A 55 -9.43 12.75 -0.10
N ALA A 56 -9.11 14.06 -0.19
CA ALA A 56 -8.03 14.55 -1.03
C ALA A 56 -6.68 13.93 -0.65
N ALA A 57 -6.38 13.87 0.66
CA ALA A 57 -5.12 13.35 1.17
C ALA A 57 -4.98 11.84 0.96
N PHE A 58 -6.03 11.06 1.20
CA PHE A 58 -6.01 9.62 0.93
C PHE A 58 -6.01 9.28 -0.56
N PHE A 59 -6.62 10.11 -1.40
CA PHE A 59 -6.51 9.96 -2.84
C PHE A 59 -5.07 10.20 -3.31
N ALA A 60 -4.41 11.26 -2.83
CA ALA A 60 -3.00 11.51 -3.10
C ALA A 60 -2.10 10.34 -2.62
N LEU A 61 -2.39 9.79 -1.43
CA LEU A 61 -1.74 8.60 -0.92
C LEU A 61 -1.88 7.40 -1.88
N GLY A 62 -3.10 7.16 -2.39
CA GLY A 62 -3.37 6.08 -3.35
C GLY A 62 -2.61 6.28 -4.67
N ALA A 63 -2.60 7.50 -5.19
CA ALA A 63 -1.85 7.85 -6.40
C ALA A 63 -0.33 7.63 -6.20
N ALA A 64 0.21 8.04 -5.06
CA ALA A 64 1.61 7.84 -4.72
C ALA A 64 1.97 6.35 -4.52
N LYS A 65 1.13 5.56 -3.84
CA LYS A 65 1.30 4.10 -3.71
C LYS A 65 1.35 3.39 -5.07
N ARG A 66 0.53 3.85 -6.02
CA ARG A 66 0.47 3.24 -7.36
C ARG A 66 1.65 3.61 -8.24
N SER A 67 2.01 4.89 -8.25
CA SER A 67 3.04 5.43 -9.14
C SER A 67 4.47 5.29 -8.59
N GLY A 68 4.63 5.11 -7.27
CA GLY A 68 5.93 5.19 -6.59
C GLY A 68 6.50 6.61 -6.56
N ARG A 69 5.73 7.64 -6.97
CA ARG A 69 6.14 9.04 -7.06
C ARG A 69 5.48 9.86 -5.98
N ALA A 70 6.14 10.95 -5.57
CA ALA A 70 5.54 11.90 -4.65
C ALA A 70 4.30 12.55 -5.28
N ALA A 71 3.17 12.52 -4.57
CA ALA A 71 1.96 13.24 -4.93
C ALA A 71 1.82 14.49 -4.04
N VAL A 72 1.28 15.56 -4.61
CA VAL A 72 0.97 16.79 -3.87
C VAL A 72 -0.43 16.70 -3.28
N VAL A 73 -0.58 17.11 -2.02
CA VAL A 73 -1.87 17.43 -1.43
C VAL A 73 -1.87 18.87 -0.95
N LEU A 74 -2.88 19.67 -1.36
CA LEU A 74 -2.99 21.10 -1.09
C LEU A 74 -4.31 21.42 -0.41
N CYS A 75 -4.27 22.20 0.67
CA CYS A 75 -5.45 22.80 1.27
C CYS A 75 -5.26 24.28 1.63
N THR A 76 -6.38 24.91 1.94
CA THR A 76 -6.41 26.24 2.57
C THR A 76 -5.97 26.15 4.04
N SER A 77 -6.00 27.26 4.77
CA SER A 77 -5.64 27.33 6.19
C SER A 77 -6.77 26.86 7.13
N GLY A 78 -6.46 26.69 8.38
CA GLY A 78 -7.41 26.33 9.44
C GLY A 78 -7.61 24.84 9.56
N THR A 79 -8.84 24.38 9.80
CA THR A 79 -9.17 22.97 10.01
C THR A 79 -8.90 22.10 8.79
N ALA A 80 -8.85 22.68 7.59
CA ALA A 80 -8.50 21.97 6.36
C ALA A 80 -7.17 21.21 6.49
N ALA A 81 -6.13 21.87 7.03
CA ALA A 81 -4.83 21.25 7.26
C ALA A 81 -4.91 20.08 8.25
N ALA A 82 -5.73 20.17 9.30
CA ALA A 82 -5.89 19.11 10.29
C ALA A 82 -6.53 17.84 9.70
N ASN A 83 -7.40 17.97 8.69
CA ASN A 83 -8.04 16.84 8.02
C ASN A 83 -7.08 15.98 7.20
N PHE A 84 -5.88 16.46 6.88
CA PHE A 84 -4.85 15.64 6.22
C PHE A 84 -4.16 14.66 7.17
N HIS A 85 -4.25 14.88 8.48
CA HIS A 85 -3.45 14.15 9.47
C HIS A 85 -3.55 12.62 9.37
N PRO A 86 -4.74 12.00 9.22
CA PRO A 86 -4.83 10.54 9.10
C PRO A 86 -4.03 9.98 7.92
N ALA A 87 -4.11 10.63 6.76
CA ALA A 87 -3.35 10.22 5.57
C ALA A 87 -1.85 10.46 5.72
N VAL A 88 -1.44 11.53 6.41
CA VAL A 88 -0.02 11.81 6.72
C VAL A 88 0.56 10.72 7.64
N LEU A 89 -0.17 10.30 8.66
CA LEU A 89 0.25 9.22 9.55
C LEU A 89 0.37 7.88 8.80
N GLU A 90 -0.59 7.55 7.94
CA GLU A 90 -0.51 6.35 7.10
C GLU A 90 0.67 6.43 6.12
N ALA A 91 0.90 7.60 5.49
CA ALA A 91 2.03 7.81 4.57
C ALA A 91 3.38 7.67 5.26
N ASP A 92 3.51 8.14 6.50
CA ASP A 92 4.72 7.99 7.32
C ASP A 92 5.08 6.53 7.54
N LEU A 93 4.14 5.75 8.08
CA LEU A 93 4.39 4.35 8.44
C LEU A 93 4.44 3.43 7.22
N ALA A 94 3.66 3.73 6.17
CA ALA A 94 3.70 3.00 4.91
C ALA A 94 4.85 3.45 3.99
N ARG A 95 5.65 4.46 4.40
CA ARG A 95 6.78 5.00 3.61
C ARG A 95 6.38 5.46 2.22
N VAL A 96 5.26 6.16 2.13
CA VAL A 96 4.72 6.69 0.88
C VAL A 96 5.09 8.15 0.72
N PRO A 97 5.74 8.56 -0.39
CA PRO A 97 6.13 9.94 -0.59
C PRO A 97 4.90 10.83 -0.79
N LEU A 98 4.74 11.84 0.05
CA LEU A 98 3.63 12.78 0.00
C LEU A 98 4.12 14.21 0.26
N LEU A 99 3.75 15.15 -0.60
CA LEU A 99 4.07 16.57 -0.44
C LEU A 99 2.82 17.31 0.07
N VAL A 100 2.83 17.60 1.36
CA VAL A 100 1.72 18.26 2.07
C VAL A 100 1.95 19.76 2.03
N LEU A 101 1.16 20.47 1.24
CA LEU A 101 1.21 21.93 1.07
C LEU A 101 0.01 22.54 1.81
N THR A 102 0.26 23.22 2.92
CA THR A 102 -0.78 23.94 3.66
C THR A 102 -0.63 25.43 3.43
N ALA A 103 -1.63 26.05 2.81
CA ALA A 103 -1.64 27.51 2.71
C ALA A 103 -1.96 28.12 4.07
N ASP A 104 -1.29 29.24 4.40
CA ASP A 104 -1.46 29.88 5.69
C ASP A 104 -1.57 31.41 5.56
N ARG A 105 -2.04 32.04 6.64
CA ARG A 105 -2.00 33.49 6.80
C ARG A 105 -0.56 33.95 7.00
N PRO A 106 -0.23 35.16 6.55
CA PRO A 106 1.06 35.74 6.84
C PRO A 106 1.20 36.00 8.37
N PRO A 107 2.45 36.07 8.89
CA PRO A 107 2.72 36.10 10.33
C PRO A 107 1.97 37.15 11.13
N GLU A 108 1.74 38.31 10.55
CA GLU A 108 1.04 39.46 11.19
C GLU A 108 -0.46 39.18 11.48
N LEU A 109 -1.04 38.14 10.88
CA LEU A 109 -2.42 37.72 11.13
C LEU A 109 -2.54 36.52 12.07
N ARG A 110 -1.43 35.93 12.48
CA ARG A 110 -1.44 34.77 13.37
C ARG A 110 -1.60 35.19 14.83
N GLY A 111 -2.42 34.46 15.59
CA GLY A 111 -2.66 34.77 17.02
C GLY A 111 -3.47 36.05 17.26
N THR A 112 -4.04 36.67 16.25
CA THR A 112 -4.81 37.93 16.34
C THR A 112 -6.32 37.72 16.35
N GLY A 113 -6.82 36.49 16.29
CA GLY A 113 -8.23 36.19 16.08
C GLY A 113 -8.66 36.32 14.61
N ALA A 114 -7.73 36.38 13.66
CA ALA A 114 -8.03 36.41 12.25
C ALA A 114 -8.82 35.17 11.83
N ASN A 115 -9.76 35.38 10.91
CA ASN A 115 -10.68 34.33 10.44
C ASN A 115 -9.92 33.14 9.86
N GLN A 116 -10.29 31.89 10.22
CA GLN A 116 -9.72 30.65 9.68
C GLN A 116 -8.19 30.60 9.79
N ALA A 117 -7.66 31.04 10.93
CA ALA A 117 -6.25 31.01 11.28
C ALA A 117 -6.05 30.09 12.50
N THR A 118 -5.06 29.23 12.43
CA THR A 118 -4.61 28.36 13.53
C THR A 118 -3.09 28.24 13.45
N ASP A 119 -2.48 27.68 14.50
CA ASP A 119 -1.06 27.32 14.44
C ASP A 119 -0.88 26.07 13.57
N GLN A 120 -0.29 26.26 12.39
CA GLN A 120 0.00 25.19 11.44
C GLN A 120 1.49 24.77 11.48
N LEU A 121 2.29 25.42 12.36
CA LEU A 121 3.70 25.10 12.47
C LEU A 121 3.90 23.70 13.05
N LYS A 122 4.53 22.84 12.29
CA LYS A 122 4.75 21.42 12.67
C LYS A 122 3.47 20.69 13.06
N LEU A 123 2.35 21.02 12.43
CA LEU A 123 1.03 20.46 12.74
C LEU A 123 1.02 18.90 12.78
N TYR A 124 1.84 18.26 11.93
CA TYR A 124 1.91 16.79 11.86
C TYR A 124 3.02 16.20 12.73
N GLY A 125 3.70 17.00 13.55
CA GLY A 125 4.71 16.55 14.51
C GLY A 125 5.81 15.71 13.86
N PRO A 126 6.10 14.52 14.43
CA PRO A 126 7.14 13.62 13.92
C PRO A 126 6.73 12.80 12.70
N ALA A 127 5.46 12.86 12.27
CA ALA A 127 4.95 12.07 11.15
C ALA A 127 5.39 12.57 9.77
N VAL A 128 6.27 13.57 9.71
CA VAL A 128 6.84 14.07 8.46
C VAL A 128 8.36 13.95 8.45
N ARG A 129 8.93 13.64 7.28
CA ARG A 129 10.39 13.55 7.09
C ARG A 129 11.06 14.90 7.26
N TRP A 130 10.36 15.93 6.81
CA TRP A 130 10.83 17.31 6.91
C TRP A 130 9.65 18.28 6.98
N PHE A 131 9.83 19.35 7.74
CA PHE A 131 8.92 20.49 7.82
C PHE A 131 9.65 21.78 7.43
N CYS A 132 8.99 22.63 6.67
CA CYS A 132 9.50 23.98 6.39
C CYS A 132 8.36 25.02 6.40
N GLU A 133 8.57 26.09 7.16
CA GLU A 133 7.84 27.35 7.03
C GLU A 133 8.57 28.19 6.00
N ALA A 134 7.97 28.37 4.82
CA ALA A 134 8.65 29.03 3.68
C ALA A 134 8.70 30.56 3.79
N GLY A 135 7.94 31.13 4.73
CA GLY A 135 7.76 32.57 4.83
C GLY A 135 6.82 33.17 3.79
N VAL A 136 6.60 34.47 3.86
CA VAL A 136 5.82 35.22 2.86
C VAL A 136 6.70 35.48 1.65
N PRO A 137 6.25 35.15 0.42
CA PRO A 137 7.03 35.39 -0.80
C PRO A 137 7.33 36.90 -1.01
N THR A 138 8.58 37.20 -1.33
CA THR A 138 9.06 38.55 -1.63
C THR A 138 9.78 38.57 -2.98
N ASP A 139 9.95 39.77 -3.56
CA ASP A 139 10.71 39.97 -4.80
C ASP A 139 12.21 40.28 -4.55
N GLU A 140 12.74 39.89 -3.40
CA GLU A 140 14.13 40.08 -3.04
C GLU A 140 15.09 39.35 -3.99
N PRO A 141 16.30 39.89 -4.23
CA PRO A 141 17.32 39.23 -5.01
C PRO A 141 17.66 37.82 -4.41
N GLY A 142 17.58 36.80 -5.25
CA GLY A 142 17.83 35.41 -4.84
C GLY A 142 16.60 34.60 -4.38
N ALA A 143 15.44 35.22 -4.23
CA ALA A 143 14.21 34.55 -3.85
C ALA A 143 13.88 33.37 -4.79
N GLY A 144 14.06 33.51 -6.09
CA GLY A 144 13.83 32.45 -7.06
C GLY A 144 14.74 31.22 -6.85
N ARG A 145 16.00 31.41 -6.47
CA ARG A 145 16.90 30.28 -6.13
C ARG A 145 16.43 29.56 -4.88
N TYR A 146 15.97 30.31 -3.89
CA TYR A 146 15.41 29.74 -2.66
C TYR A 146 14.17 28.90 -2.99
N TRP A 147 13.24 29.39 -3.78
CA TRP A 147 12.00 28.69 -4.15
C TRP A 147 12.27 27.39 -4.92
N ARG A 148 13.22 27.42 -5.87
CA ARG A 148 13.69 26.22 -6.59
C ARG A 148 14.32 25.20 -5.65
N SER A 149 15.24 25.65 -4.80
CA SER A 149 15.92 24.80 -3.83
C SER A 149 14.95 24.20 -2.81
N LEU A 150 13.96 24.99 -2.35
CA LEU A 150 12.91 24.54 -1.44
C LEU A 150 12.11 23.37 -2.04
N ALA A 151 11.64 23.51 -3.29
CA ALA A 151 10.87 22.49 -3.98
C ALA A 151 11.68 21.22 -4.24
N SER A 152 12.92 21.36 -4.74
CA SER A 152 13.83 20.22 -4.95
C SER A 152 14.12 19.47 -3.66
N ARG A 153 14.36 20.21 -2.55
CA ARG A 153 14.60 19.60 -1.24
C ARG A 153 13.35 18.88 -0.72
N ALA A 154 12.18 19.52 -0.81
CA ALA A 154 10.93 18.91 -0.35
C ALA A 154 10.67 17.57 -1.07
N TRP A 155 10.90 17.53 -2.38
CA TRP A 155 10.79 16.30 -3.14
C TRP A 155 11.83 15.26 -2.71
N ALA A 156 13.09 15.64 -2.54
CA ALA A 156 14.16 14.73 -2.15
C ALA A 156 13.91 14.10 -0.77
N GLU A 157 13.49 14.91 0.21
CA GLU A 157 13.15 14.43 1.56
C GLU A 157 11.90 13.52 1.53
N ALA A 158 10.93 13.80 0.65
CA ALA A 158 9.76 12.93 0.49
C ALA A 158 10.10 11.61 -0.19
N ALA A 159 10.98 11.63 -1.20
CA ALA A 159 11.39 10.42 -1.93
C ALA A 159 12.29 9.48 -1.09
N GLY A 160 12.93 9.99 -0.06
CA GLY A 160 13.75 9.23 0.86
C GLY A 160 15.04 8.65 0.33
N PRO A 161 15.64 7.61 0.91
CA PRO A 161 15.16 6.65 1.93
C PRO A 161 15.28 7.13 3.40
N PRO A 162 14.32 6.86 4.25
CA PRO A 162 12.99 6.30 3.98
C PRO A 162 12.07 7.32 3.34
N ALA A 163 11.30 6.93 2.32
CA ALA A 163 10.28 7.78 1.76
C ALA A 163 9.20 8.12 2.80
N GLY A 164 8.47 9.22 2.59
CA GLY A 164 7.41 9.61 3.51
C GLY A 164 6.88 11.02 3.26
N PRO A 165 5.97 11.51 4.09
CA PRO A 165 5.39 12.84 3.92
C PRO A 165 6.38 13.95 4.28
N VAL A 166 6.28 15.06 3.56
CA VAL A 166 6.96 16.33 3.83
C VAL A 166 5.91 17.42 3.95
N HIS A 167 6.05 18.31 4.91
CA HIS A 167 5.12 19.42 5.15
C HIS A 167 5.75 20.77 4.83
N LEU A 168 5.18 21.49 3.86
CA LEU A 168 5.48 22.89 3.60
C LEU A 168 4.29 23.75 4.04
N ASN A 169 4.50 24.63 5.02
CA ASN A 169 3.54 25.66 5.41
C ASN A 169 3.84 26.95 4.64
N LEU A 170 2.88 27.40 3.83
CA LEU A 170 3.07 28.38 2.78
C LEU A 170 2.18 29.60 3.01
N ALA A 171 2.76 30.67 3.54
CA ALA A 171 2.04 31.89 3.84
C ALA A 171 1.81 32.75 2.58
N PHE A 172 0.58 33.20 2.38
CA PHE A 172 0.21 34.11 1.29
C PHE A 172 -0.51 35.34 1.83
N ALA A 173 -0.01 36.52 1.44
CA ALA A 173 -0.66 37.81 1.68
C ALA A 173 -1.67 38.16 0.55
N ASP A 174 -2.70 38.94 0.89
CA ASP A 174 -3.65 39.44 -0.11
C ASP A 174 -2.98 40.45 -1.06
N PRO A 175 -3.48 40.61 -2.31
CA PRO A 175 -4.56 39.88 -2.95
C PRO A 175 -4.13 38.47 -3.42
N LEU A 176 -5.01 37.46 -3.29
CA LEU A 176 -4.72 36.03 -3.59
C LEU A 176 -4.97 35.65 -5.06
N VAL A 177 -5.79 36.44 -5.75
CA VAL A 177 -6.15 36.29 -7.17
C VAL A 177 -5.92 37.62 -7.89
N PRO A 178 -5.54 37.61 -9.18
CA PRO A 178 -5.40 38.83 -9.95
C PRO A 178 -6.72 39.63 -10.02
N PRO A 179 -6.67 40.97 -10.13
CA PRO A 179 -7.86 41.80 -10.35
C PRO A 179 -8.60 41.43 -11.64
N ALA A 180 -9.94 41.48 -11.63
CA ALA A 180 -10.79 41.08 -12.75
C ALA A 180 -10.58 41.90 -14.05
N ALA A 181 -10.00 43.09 -13.98
CA ALA A 181 -9.72 43.94 -15.14
C ALA A 181 -8.58 43.41 -16.05
N GLU A 182 -7.82 42.44 -15.57
CA GLU A 182 -6.76 41.75 -16.32
C GLU A 182 -7.22 40.37 -16.88
N GLY A 183 -8.51 40.11 -16.83
CA GLY A 183 -9.15 38.79 -16.92
C GLY A 183 -9.19 38.11 -18.29
N GLU A 184 -8.65 38.67 -19.36
CA GLU A 184 -8.45 37.93 -20.63
C GLU A 184 -6.96 37.68 -20.96
N ALA A 185 -6.06 38.43 -20.35
CA ALA A 185 -4.67 38.01 -20.36
C ALA A 185 -4.56 36.78 -19.43
N ARG A 186 -4.15 35.59 -19.94
CA ARG A 186 -3.59 34.49 -19.16
C ARG A 186 -3.04 35.06 -17.88
N LEU A 187 -3.39 34.50 -16.74
CA LEU A 187 -2.86 34.90 -15.44
C LEU A 187 -1.35 35.14 -15.57
N ALA A 188 -1.00 36.36 -15.99
CA ALA A 188 0.31 36.69 -16.53
C ALA A 188 1.37 36.52 -15.44
N GLY A 189 2.28 35.62 -15.66
CA GLY A 189 3.41 35.34 -14.78
C GLY A 189 4.13 34.09 -15.25
N GLU A 190 5.43 34.16 -15.30
CA GLU A 190 6.26 33.02 -15.60
C GLU A 190 6.99 32.58 -14.33
N PRO A 191 7.30 31.24 -14.17
CA PRO A 191 8.18 30.79 -13.12
C PRO A 191 9.56 31.47 -13.28
N VAL A 192 10.27 31.67 -12.18
CA VAL A 192 11.66 32.10 -12.27
C VAL A 192 12.45 31.05 -13.06
N GLU A 193 13.37 31.51 -13.91
CA GLU A 193 14.15 30.64 -14.80
C GLU A 193 14.73 29.43 -14.01
N GLY A 194 14.49 28.22 -14.55
CA GLY A 194 14.99 26.96 -14.02
C GLY A 194 16.26 26.49 -14.74
N ARG A 195 16.73 25.30 -14.43
CA ARG A 195 17.85 24.67 -15.16
C ARG A 195 17.45 24.40 -16.61
N ALA A 196 18.44 24.53 -17.49
CA ALA A 196 18.27 24.24 -18.92
C ALA A 196 17.78 22.79 -19.16
N GLY A 197 17.01 22.59 -20.22
CA GLY A 197 16.52 21.27 -20.60
C GLY A 197 15.47 20.68 -19.65
N GLY A 198 14.85 21.46 -18.75
CA GLY A 198 13.84 20.97 -17.81
C GLY A 198 14.39 20.18 -16.64
N ALA A 199 15.70 20.17 -16.43
CA ALA A 199 16.32 19.48 -15.30
C ALA A 199 15.88 20.11 -13.96
N PRO A 200 15.73 19.31 -12.86
CA PRO A 200 15.46 19.82 -11.55
C PRO A 200 16.62 20.69 -11.05
N TRP A 201 16.32 21.66 -10.18
CA TRP A 201 17.33 22.58 -9.62
C TRP A 201 18.44 21.85 -8.90
N THR A 202 18.06 20.84 -8.14
CA THR A 202 18.99 19.87 -7.51
C THR A 202 18.49 18.48 -7.87
N ALA A 203 19.26 17.75 -8.68
CA ALA A 203 18.96 16.35 -8.98
C ALA A 203 19.33 15.47 -7.80
N THR A 204 18.38 14.67 -7.36
CA THR A 204 18.60 13.66 -6.31
C THR A 204 18.31 12.29 -6.92
N PRO A 205 19.35 11.50 -7.28
CA PRO A 205 19.13 10.16 -7.79
C PRO A 205 18.43 9.29 -6.76
N ALA A 206 17.42 8.53 -7.19
CA ALA A 206 16.85 7.49 -6.35
C ALA A 206 17.93 6.44 -6.08
N GLY A 207 18.24 6.23 -4.81
CA GLY A 207 19.24 5.24 -4.39
C GLY A 207 18.60 4.23 -3.46
N MET A 208 18.66 2.94 -3.82
CA MET A 208 18.45 1.86 -2.86
C MET A 208 19.79 1.45 -2.27
N ARG A 209 19.80 1.10 -0.98
CA ARG A 209 21.02 0.62 -0.33
C ARG A 209 21.29 -0.80 -0.79
N SER A 210 22.32 -1.01 -1.60
CA SER A 210 22.78 -2.36 -1.96
C SER A 210 23.29 -3.10 -0.74
N ALA A 211 23.12 -4.42 -0.73
CA ALA A 211 23.68 -5.28 0.29
C ALA A 211 25.21 -5.20 0.30
N ALA A 212 25.81 -5.07 1.47
CA ALA A 212 27.26 -5.18 1.59
C ALA A 212 27.71 -6.65 1.34
N PRO A 213 28.86 -6.88 0.70
CA PRO A 213 29.33 -8.25 0.47
C PRO A 213 29.44 -9.08 1.76
N GLY A 214 29.78 -8.45 2.88
CA GLY A 214 29.81 -9.09 4.20
C GLY A 214 28.44 -9.57 4.66
N ASP A 215 27.41 -8.73 4.50
CA ASP A 215 26.02 -9.08 4.87
C ASP A 215 25.49 -10.25 4.03
N VAL A 216 25.85 -10.27 2.73
CA VAL A 216 25.48 -11.36 1.81
C VAL A 216 26.15 -12.67 2.23
N ALA A 217 27.45 -12.62 2.58
CA ALA A 217 28.20 -13.79 3.01
C ALA A 217 27.68 -14.34 4.35
N GLU A 218 27.43 -13.46 5.32
CA GLU A 218 26.85 -13.81 6.61
C GLU A 218 25.48 -14.47 6.47
N LEU A 219 24.59 -13.90 5.63
CA LEU A 219 23.29 -14.50 5.38
C LEU A 219 23.42 -15.86 4.68
N ALA A 220 24.29 -15.98 3.68
CA ALA A 220 24.50 -17.25 2.97
C ALA A 220 25.01 -18.35 3.89
N GLU A 221 25.93 -18.04 4.80
CA GLU A 221 26.43 -18.98 5.82
C GLU A 221 25.32 -19.40 6.78
N ALA A 222 24.55 -18.45 7.29
CA ALA A 222 23.41 -18.74 8.17
C ALA A 222 22.36 -19.63 7.49
N VAL A 223 22.07 -19.39 6.20
CA VAL A 223 21.14 -20.21 5.41
C VAL A 223 21.68 -21.64 5.23
N ARG A 224 22.97 -21.81 4.87
CA ARG A 224 23.60 -23.15 4.75
C ARG A 224 23.56 -23.95 6.07
N ALA A 225 23.76 -23.26 7.18
CA ALA A 225 23.70 -23.88 8.51
C ALA A 225 22.26 -24.23 8.95
N SER A 226 21.25 -23.79 8.20
CA SER A 226 19.84 -23.89 8.60
C SER A 226 18.98 -24.59 7.54
N PRO A 227 19.08 -25.91 7.36
CA PRO A 227 18.29 -26.64 6.35
C PRO A 227 16.77 -26.55 6.57
N ARG A 228 16.32 -26.19 7.76
CA ARG A 228 14.91 -25.98 8.13
C ARG A 228 14.61 -24.50 8.34
N GLY A 229 14.91 -23.67 7.36
CA GLY A 229 14.64 -22.24 7.45
C GLY A 229 13.33 -21.82 6.78
N LEU A 230 12.95 -20.56 7.02
CA LEU A 230 11.77 -19.91 6.41
C LEU A 230 12.13 -18.54 5.88
N LEU A 231 11.61 -18.21 4.71
CA LEU A 231 11.48 -16.83 4.26
C LEU A 231 10.08 -16.31 4.60
N VAL A 232 9.98 -15.30 5.43
CA VAL A 232 8.71 -14.65 5.79
C VAL A 232 8.67 -13.26 5.19
N ALA A 233 7.81 -13.05 4.21
CA ALA A 233 7.62 -11.79 3.53
C ALA A 233 6.35 -11.08 4.02
N GLY A 234 6.51 -10.00 4.75
CA GLY A 234 5.42 -9.18 5.28
C GLY A 234 4.98 -8.08 4.30
N TRP A 235 3.98 -7.31 4.69
CA TRP A 235 3.45 -6.23 3.86
C TRP A 235 4.53 -5.16 3.54
N GLY A 236 4.43 -4.56 2.36
CA GLY A 236 5.35 -3.51 1.91
C GLY A 236 6.78 -3.97 1.65
N ALA A 237 7.03 -5.28 1.57
CA ALA A 237 8.34 -5.82 1.16
C ALA A 237 8.63 -5.54 -0.32
N ASP A 238 7.60 -5.51 -1.16
CA ASP A 238 7.64 -5.25 -2.61
C ASP A 238 8.75 -6.05 -3.33
N LEU A 239 8.80 -7.35 -3.05
CA LEU A 239 9.86 -8.24 -3.48
C LEU A 239 9.78 -8.57 -4.97
N ASP A 240 10.93 -8.59 -5.63
CA ASP A 240 11.09 -9.13 -6.97
C ASP A 240 10.88 -10.66 -6.98
N ALA A 241 10.02 -11.14 -7.89
CA ALA A 241 9.68 -12.56 -7.99
C ALA A 241 10.90 -13.42 -8.27
N ALA A 242 11.73 -13.00 -9.23
CA ALA A 242 12.89 -13.80 -9.64
C ALA A 242 13.91 -13.93 -8.50
N ALA A 243 14.06 -12.88 -7.68
CA ALA A 243 14.93 -12.92 -6.50
C ALA A 243 14.40 -13.89 -5.42
N VAL A 244 13.09 -13.90 -5.19
CA VAL A 244 12.45 -14.82 -4.24
C VAL A 244 12.56 -16.27 -4.72
N ASP A 245 12.23 -16.53 -5.99
CA ASP A 245 12.28 -17.86 -6.58
C ASP A 245 13.71 -18.41 -6.60
N ALA A 246 14.69 -17.59 -6.95
CA ALA A 246 16.10 -17.97 -6.92
C ALA A 246 16.56 -18.30 -5.49
N PHE A 247 16.17 -17.50 -4.51
CA PHE A 247 16.51 -17.75 -3.11
C PHE A 247 15.85 -19.04 -2.59
N ALA A 248 14.56 -19.23 -2.85
CA ALA A 248 13.83 -20.43 -2.43
C ALA A 248 14.40 -21.70 -3.07
N ALA A 249 14.72 -21.65 -4.36
CA ALA A 249 15.35 -22.76 -5.07
C ALA A 249 16.75 -23.11 -4.51
N ALA A 250 17.57 -22.08 -4.22
CA ALA A 250 18.93 -22.28 -3.71
C ALA A 250 18.97 -22.73 -2.25
N SER A 251 18.03 -22.26 -1.41
CA SER A 251 17.97 -22.58 0.01
C SER A 251 17.15 -23.84 0.31
N GLY A 252 16.19 -24.18 -0.55
CA GLY A 252 15.18 -25.21 -0.29
C GLY A 252 14.17 -24.81 0.78
N TRP A 253 13.94 -23.51 0.98
CA TRP A 253 13.05 -22.98 2.02
C TRP A 253 11.67 -22.62 1.49
N PRO A 254 10.60 -22.90 2.24
CA PRO A 254 9.27 -22.39 1.95
C PRO A 254 9.20 -20.86 2.17
N VAL A 255 8.31 -20.23 1.40
CA VAL A 255 8.05 -18.78 1.44
C VAL A 255 6.68 -18.54 2.03
N LEU A 256 6.62 -17.98 3.23
CA LEU A 256 5.38 -17.57 3.89
C LEU A 256 5.13 -16.10 3.58
N ALA A 257 4.32 -15.84 2.56
CA ALA A 257 4.17 -14.52 1.99
C ALA A 257 2.78 -13.92 2.29
N ASP A 258 2.78 -12.79 3.02
CA ASP A 258 1.62 -11.90 3.10
C ASP A 258 1.17 -11.48 1.69
N PRO A 259 -0.12 -11.37 1.38
CA PRO A 259 -0.60 -10.92 0.07
C PRO A 259 0.04 -9.60 -0.40
N LEU A 260 0.33 -8.71 0.55
CA LEU A 260 0.88 -7.37 0.31
C LEU A 260 2.41 -7.33 0.25
N SER A 261 3.07 -8.49 0.23
CA SER A 261 4.53 -8.60 0.20
C SER A 261 5.15 -8.51 -1.20
N GLY A 262 4.34 -8.72 -2.26
CA GLY A 262 4.83 -8.94 -3.60
C GLY A 262 5.41 -10.35 -3.84
N ALA A 263 5.54 -11.19 -2.80
CA ALA A 263 6.17 -12.51 -2.86
C ALA A 263 5.17 -13.69 -2.87
N ARG A 264 3.84 -13.44 -2.81
CA ARG A 264 2.83 -14.51 -2.79
C ARG A 264 2.60 -15.10 -4.19
N ARG A 265 3.66 -15.69 -4.71
CA ARG A 265 3.73 -16.29 -6.05
C ARG A 265 4.90 -17.27 -6.12
N GLY A 266 4.99 -18.04 -7.21
CA GLY A 266 6.05 -19.02 -7.39
C GLY A 266 5.85 -20.32 -6.65
N PRO A 267 6.68 -21.33 -6.94
CA PRO A 267 6.46 -22.73 -6.53
C PRO A 267 6.71 -22.99 -5.04
N ALA A 268 7.45 -22.14 -4.34
CA ALA A 268 7.76 -22.28 -2.92
C ALA A 268 6.78 -21.52 -2.00
N ALA A 269 5.79 -20.82 -2.58
CA ALA A 269 4.86 -19.99 -1.81
C ALA A 269 3.82 -20.87 -1.09
N ILE A 270 3.76 -20.73 0.21
CA ILE A 270 2.76 -21.40 1.08
C ILE A 270 1.68 -20.38 1.41
N SER A 271 0.48 -20.57 0.91
CA SER A 271 -0.63 -19.63 1.07
C SER A 271 -1.57 -19.95 2.23
N THR A 272 -1.56 -21.21 2.71
CA THR A 272 -2.40 -21.69 3.81
C THR A 272 -1.70 -21.63 5.16
N TYR A 273 -0.54 -20.97 5.24
CA TYR A 273 0.31 -20.95 6.44
C TYR A 273 -0.43 -20.51 7.71
N ASP A 274 -1.40 -19.57 7.63
CA ASP A 274 -2.16 -19.15 8.82
C ASP A 274 -2.92 -20.33 9.44
N GLY A 275 -3.54 -21.17 8.62
CA GLY A 275 -4.22 -22.39 9.07
C GLY A 275 -3.24 -23.47 9.54
N LEU A 276 -2.17 -23.70 8.78
CA LEU A 276 -1.17 -24.73 9.09
C LEU A 276 -0.49 -24.50 10.44
N VAL A 277 -0.09 -23.26 10.75
CA VAL A 277 0.56 -22.95 12.04
C VAL A 277 -0.41 -22.96 13.23
N ARG A 278 -1.72 -23.03 12.98
CA ARG A 278 -2.75 -23.27 14.00
C ARG A 278 -2.95 -24.76 14.31
N ALA A 279 -2.53 -25.66 13.42
CA ALA A 279 -2.59 -27.11 13.64
C ALA A 279 -1.48 -27.52 14.61
N PRO A 280 -1.80 -28.00 15.85
CA PRO A 280 -0.80 -28.15 16.90
C PRO A 280 0.33 -29.12 16.56
N ARG A 281 0.02 -30.25 15.91
CA ARG A 281 1.01 -31.26 15.51
C ARG A 281 1.92 -30.71 14.42
N PHE A 282 1.36 -30.10 13.38
CA PHE A 282 2.12 -29.50 12.31
C PHE A 282 3.03 -28.39 12.84
N ALA A 283 2.48 -27.47 13.61
CA ALA A 283 3.20 -26.34 14.20
C ALA A 283 4.39 -26.79 15.07
N ALA A 284 4.21 -27.86 15.85
CA ALA A 284 5.28 -28.43 16.68
C ALA A 284 6.37 -29.13 15.84
N ALA A 285 5.96 -29.90 14.81
CA ALA A 285 6.89 -30.63 13.94
C ALA A 285 7.69 -29.73 12.99
N HIS A 286 7.12 -28.56 12.61
CA HIS A 286 7.68 -27.69 11.60
C HIS A 286 8.33 -26.41 12.17
N ARG A 287 8.82 -26.44 13.41
CA ARG A 287 9.58 -25.30 13.98
C ARG A 287 10.85 -25.06 13.16
N PRO A 288 11.05 -23.84 12.64
CA PRO A 288 12.24 -23.49 11.86
C PRO A 288 13.47 -23.31 12.74
N SER A 289 14.65 -23.55 12.16
CA SER A 289 15.94 -23.27 12.79
C SER A 289 16.42 -21.82 12.57
N LEU A 290 15.91 -21.15 11.51
CA LEU A 290 16.20 -19.77 11.17
C LEU A 290 15.01 -19.17 10.41
N VAL A 291 14.74 -17.91 10.63
CA VAL A 291 13.75 -17.15 9.85
C VAL A 291 14.40 -15.91 9.27
N VAL A 292 14.25 -15.70 7.97
CA VAL A 292 14.55 -14.42 7.31
C VAL A 292 13.24 -13.67 7.13
N ARG A 293 13.12 -12.49 7.74
CA ARG A 293 11.94 -11.64 7.65
C ARG A 293 12.22 -10.40 6.82
N VAL A 294 11.32 -10.10 5.90
CA VAL A 294 11.38 -8.94 5.03
C VAL A 294 10.07 -8.16 5.08
N GLY A 295 10.13 -6.85 5.10
CA GLY A 295 8.96 -5.98 5.16
C GLY A 295 8.36 -5.85 6.56
N GLY A 296 7.09 -5.41 6.62
CA GLY A 296 6.34 -5.24 7.85
C GLY A 296 5.92 -6.56 8.51
N ALA A 297 5.29 -6.46 9.67
CA ALA A 297 4.76 -7.66 10.34
C ALA A 297 3.66 -8.32 9.49
N PRO A 298 3.64 -9.66 9.35
CA PRO A 298 2.59 -10.36 8.60
C PRO A 298 1.19 -10.08 9.14
N THR A 299 0.19 -10.13 8.28
CA THR A 299 -1.23 -10.00 8.65
C THR A 299 -1.66 -11.09 9.63
N SER A 300 -1.13 -12.31 9.48
CA SER A 300 -1.41 -13.43 10.35
C SER A 300 -0.84 -13.26 11.76
N LYS A 301 -1.73 -13.11 12.73
CA LYS A 301 -1.36 -13.13 14.16
C LYS A 301 -0.90 -14.52 14.61
N ALA A 302 -1.43 -15.58 14.00
CA ALA A 302 -1.04 -16.97 14.32
C ALA A 302 0.42 -17.20 13.91
N LEU A 303 0.82 -16.77 12.72
CA LEU A 303 2.21 -16.84 12.27
C LEU A 303 3.14 -16.08 13.22
N THR A 304 2.78 -14.83 13.57
CA THR A 304 3.58 -14.00 14.49
C THR A 304 3.74 -14.68 15.84
N ALA A 305 2.66 -15.21 16.42
CA ALA A 305 2.69 -15.92 17.70
C ALA A 305 3.48 -17.25 17.62
N TRP A 306 3.36 -17.96 16.50
CA TRP A 306 4.11 -19.21 16.30
C TRP A 306 5.61 -18.97 16.15
N LEU A 307 6.03 -17.83 15.57
CA LEU A 307 7.43 -17.45 15.44
C LEU A 307 8.01 -16.78 16.71
N ASP A 308 7.16 -16.46 17.69
CA ASP A 308 7.62 -15.96 18.98
C ASP A 308 8.34 -17.08 19.76
N GLY A 309 9.54 -16.78 20.29
CA GLY A 309 10.37 -17.73 21.03
C GLY A 309 11.83 -17.74 20.58
N PRO A 310 12.61 -18.77 20.98
CA PRO A 310 14.07 -18.79 20.81
C PRO A 310 14.51 -19.23 19.39
N ILE A 311 13.83 -18.73 18.36
CA ILE A 311 14.21 -18.97 16.97
C ILE A 311 15.03 -17.78 16.48
N PRO A 312 16.25 -17.98 15.98
CA PRO A 312 17.03 -16.92 15.36
C PRO A 312 16.27 -16.29 14.20
N GLN A 313 16.18 -14.94 14.17
CA GLN A 313 15.48 -14.21 13.12
C GLN A 313 16.36 -13.11 12.56
N VAL A 314 16.51 -13.08 11.25
CA VAL A 314 17.18 -12.01 10.50
C VAL A 314 16.11 -11.06 9.95
N LEU A 315 16.16 -9.80 10.38
CA LEU A 315 15.28 -8.75 9.85
C LEU A 315 15.99 -7.99 8.74
N VAL A 316 15.38 -7.92 7.56
CA VAL A 316 15.91 -7.16 6.42
C VAL A 316 14.99 -5.97 6.14
N ASP A 317 15.53 -4.76 6.25
CA ASP A 317 14.80 -3.52 5.99
C ASP A 317 15.67 -2.50 5.25
N PRO A 318 15.27 -2.02 4.05
CA PRO A 318 16.10 -1.13 3.24
C PRO A 318 16.35 0.25 3.88
N SER A 319 15.46 0.66 4.77
CA SER A 319 15.54 1.95 5.46
C SER A 319 16.12 1.86 6.88
N GLY A 320 16.51 0.66 7.31
CA GLY A 320 16.99 0.43 8.67
C GLY A 320 15.90 0.53 9.74
N GLY A 321 14.63 0.32 9.36
CA GLY A 321 13.51 0.26 10.28
C GLY A 321 13.61 -0.92 11.25
N TRP A 322 12.75 -0.91 12.26
CA TRP A 322 12.71 -1.93 13.31
C TRP A 322 11.33 -2.58 13.37
N ALA A 323 10.95 -3.30 12.30
CA ALA A 323 9.66 -4.01 12.22
C ALA A 323 9.70 -5.33 13.02
N ASP A 324 9.92 -5.22 14.32
CA ASP A 324 10.06 -6.36 15.23
C ASP A 324 9.26 -6.18 16.52
N PRO A 325 7.91 -6.26 16.48
CA PRO A 325 7.06 -6.06 17.65
C PRO A 325 7.28 -7.11 18.74
N ALA A 326 7.69 -8.33 18.39
CA ALA A 326 8.00 -9.40 19.32
C ALA A 326 9.40 -9.28 19.95
N ARG A 327 10.29 -8.43 19.42
CA ARG A 327 11.68 -8.21 19.88
C ARG A 327 12.52 -9.50 19.87
N VAL A 328 12.40 -10.27 18.81
CA VAL A 328 13.06 -11.58 18.65
C VAL A 328 14.15 -11.58 17.56
N ALA A 329 14.32 -10.48 16.83
CA ALA A 329 15.36 -10.37 15.82
C ALA A 329 16.75 -10.47 16.43
N SER A 330 17.55 -11.42 15.95
CA SER A 330 18.94 -11.64 16.37
C SER A 330 19.94 -10.88 15.48
N LEU A 331 19.55 -10.57 14.24
CA LEU A 331 20.34 -9.81 13.28
C LEU A 331 19.44 -8.87 12.49
N ARG A 332 19.91 -7.66 12.21
CA ARG A 332 19.22 -6.70 11.36
C ARG A 332 20.16 -6.24 10.23
N LEU A 333 19.75 -6.50 8.99
CA LEU A 333 20.45 -6.08 7.79
C LEU A 333 19.74 -4.89 7.14
N THR A 334 20.50 -3.89 6.75
CA THR A 334 19.96 -2.69 6.08
C THR A 334 20.37 -2.70 4.62
N ALA A 335 19.54 -3.32 3.79
CA ALA A 335 19.81 -3.51 2.37
C ALA A 335 18.50 -3.61 1.57
N ASP A 336 18.57 -3.41 0.27
CA ASP A 336 17.52 -3.82 -0.66
C ASP A 336 17.26 -5.32 -0.52
N PRO A 337 16.04 -5.73 -0.13
CA PRO A 337 15.77 -7.13 0.12
C PRO A 337 15.90 -8.01 -1.12
N SER A 338 15.42 -7.55 -2.27
CA SER A 338 15.49 -8.32 -3.52
C SER A 338 16.93 -8.55 -3.95
N GLY A 339 17.77 -7.50 -3.91
CA GLY A 339 19.18 -7.60 -4.20
C GLY A 339 19.94 -8.50 -3.21
N LEU A 340 19.62 -8.43 -1.91
CA LEU A 340 20.20 -9.30 -0.90
C LEU A 340 19.86 -10.78 -1.14
N LEU A 341 18.57 -11.08 -1.38
CA LEU A 341 18.11 -12.45 -1.65
C LEU A 341 18.76 -13.02 -2.92
N ALA A 342 18.80 -12.26 -4.01
CA ALA A 342 19.42 -12.67 -5.27
C ALA A 342 20.93 -12.94 -5.11
N ALA A 343 21.65 -12.03 -4.43
CA ALA A 343 23.08 -12.20 -4.18
C ALA A 343 23.38 -13.40 -3.27
N THR A 344 22.53 -13.61 -2.24
CA THR A 344 22.62 -14.79 -1.36
C THR A 344 22.39 -16.08 -2.14
N ALA A 345 21.36 -16.14 -3.00
CA ALA A 345 21.10 -17.30 -3.86
C ALA A 345 22.30 -17.62 -4.76
N ALA A 346 22.92 -16.60 -5.36
CA ALA A 346 24.11 -16.79 -6.19
C ALA A 346 25.29 -17.41 -5.41
N LEU A 347 25.53 -17.00 -4.17
CA LEU A 347 26.55 -17.60 -3.31
C LEU A 347 26.21 -19.04 -2.91
N LEU A 348 24.95 -19.33 -2.62
CA LEU A 348 24.50 -20.70 -2.26
C LEU A 348 24.72 -21.67 -3.40
N THR A 349 24.52 -21.24 -4.66
CA THR A 349 24.68 -22.07 -5.84
C THR A 349 26.14 -22.20 -6.31
N ALA A 350 26.97 -21.16 -6.13
CA ALA A 350 28.38 -21.16 -6.54
C ALA A 350 29.23 -22.17 -5.75
N ASP A 351 28.92 -22.42 -4.50
CA ASP A 351 29.66 -23.32 -3.60
C ASP A 351 29.02 -24.74 -3.51
N GLY A 352 28.08 -25.08 -4.41
CA GLY A 352 27.46 -26.41 -4.47
C GLY A 352 28.46 -27.53 -4.80
N PRO A 353 28.17 -28.82 -4.47
CA PRO A 353 29.10 -29.95 -4.57
C PRO A 353 29.50 -30.35 -6.00
N GLY A 354 29.57 -29.40 -6.93
CA GLY A 354 29.98 -29.58 -8.32
C GLY A 354 31.02 -28.59 -8.85
N SER A 355 31.44 -27.57 -8.09
CA SER A 355 32.46 -26.60 -8.54
C SER A 355 33.88 -27.05 -8.22
N GLY A 356 34.32 -28.17 -8.84
CA GLY A 356 35.71 -28.53 -8.89
C GLY A 356 36.52 -27.44 -9.61
N ALA A 357 37.54 -26.93 -8.94
CA ALA A 357 38.46 -25.91 -9.45
C ALA A 357 38.99 -26.23 -10.88
N GLY A 358 38.81 -25.30 -11.79
CA GLY A 358 39.60 -25.26 -13.02
C GLY A 358 38.84 -25.23 -14.34
N ALA A 359 38.24 -24.10 -14.70
CA ALA A 359 38.07 -23.74 -16.10
C ALA A 359 38.14 -22.21 -16.25
N ARG A 360 39.22 -21.73 -16.91
CA ARG A 360 39.30 -20.35 -17.39
C ARG A 360 38.19 -20.08 -18.41
N PRO A 361 37.55 -18.93 -18.42
CA PRO A 361 36.55 -18.62 -19.45
C PRO A 361 37.23 -18.35 -20.79
N THR A 362 36.91 -19.15 -21.81
CA THR A 362 37.13 -18.83 -23.22
C THR A 362 35.89 -18.07 -23.72
N ALA A 363 36.11 -16.88 -24.24
CA ALA A 363 35.09 -16.07 -24.88
C ALA A 363 34.62 -16.72 -26.17
N SER A 364 33.34 -16.85 -26.37
CA SER A 364 32.56 -16.84 -27.62
C SER A 364 31.47 -17.93 -27.62
N GLY A 365 30.21 -17.48 -27.59
CA GLY A 365 29.03 -18.34 -27.78
C GLY A 365 27.75 -17.55 -27.55
N ARG A 366 27.07 -17.15 -28.63
CA ARG A 366 25.72 -16.57 -28.62
C ARG A 366 24.75 -17.52 -27.92
N PRO A 367 23.83 -17.04 -27.09
CA PRO A 367 22.78 -17.88 -26.52
C PRO A 367 21.70 -18.19 -27.56
N THR A 368 21.40 -19.46 -27.73
CA THR A 368 20.24 -19.97 -28.50
C THR A 368 18.98 -19.88 -27.64
N PRO A 369 17.83 -19.41 -28.17
CA PRO A 369 16.55 -19.43 -27.43
C PRO A 369 15.97 -20.85 -27.51
N GLY A 370 15.68 -21.43 -26.36
CA GLY A 370 14.96 -22.70 -26.27
C GLY A 370 15.49 -23.66 -25.20
N ALA A 371 15.51 -23.24 -23.94
CA ALA A 371 15.62 -24.19 -22.83
C ALA A 371 14.26 -24.22 -22.12
N GLY A 372 13.57 -25.37 -22.23
CA GLY A 372 12.27 -25.60 -21.66
C GLY A 372 12.25 -25.46 -20.14
N VAL A 373 11.08 -25.08 -19.64
CA VAL A 373 10.72 -25.12 -18.23
C VAL A 373 10.89 -26.56 -17.75
N THR A 374 11.91 -26.82 -16.94
CA THR A 374 12.04 -28.09 -16.23
C THR A 374 10.95 -28.13 -15.15
N HIS A 375 10.03 -29.06 -15.27
CA HIS A 375 9.10 -29.42 -14.22
C HIS A 375 9.89 -29.80 -12.96
N LEU A 376 9.56 -29.18 -11.82
CA LEU A 376 10.05 -29.56 -10.50
C LEU A 376 9.25 -30.79 -10.04
N ASP A 377 9.58 -31.98 -10.57
CA ASP A 377 8.96 -33.23 -10.14
C ASP A 377 9.63 -33.84 -8.90
N ASP A 378 10.67 -33.20 -8.34
CA ASP A 378 11.32 -33.59 -7.10
C ASP A 378 11.65 -32.32 -6.28
N PRO A 379 11.05 -32.10 -5.09
CA PRO A 379 11.36 -30.93 -4.29
C PRO A 379 12.84 -30.97 -3.90
N ALA A 380 13.57 -29.92 -4.23
CA ALA A 380 15.01 -29.80 -4.00
C ALA A 380 15.42 -29.96 -2.52
N SER A 381 14.45 -30.01 -1.60
CA SER A 381 14.63 -30.19 -0.15
C SER A 381 13.42 -30.91 0.44
N PRO A 382 13.65 -31.95 1.28
CA PRO A 382 12.58 -32.61 2.04
C PRO A 382 11.75 -31.60 2.87
N TRP A 383 12.39 -30.58 3.42
CA TRP A 383 11.76 -29.54 4.22
C TRP A 383 10.72 -28.74 3.41
N LEU A 384 11.08 -28.29 2.22
CA LEU A 384 10.13 -27.61 1.32
C LEU A 384 9.02 -28.58 0.89
N GLY A 385 9.36 -29.84 0.60
CA GLY A 385 8.40 -30.87 0.21
C GLY A 385 7.31 -31.11 1.26
N GLU A 386 7.67 -31.17 2.54
CA GLU A 386 6.72 -31.30 3.66
C GLU A 386 5.72 -30.13 3.71
N TRP A 387 6.20 -28.91 3.51
CA TRP A 387 5.34 -27.72 3.48
C TRP A 387 4.42 -27.67 2.25
N LEU A 388 4.94 -28.04 1.08
CA LEU A 388 4.14 -28.07 -0.15
C LEU A 388 3.05 -29.14 -0.10
N GLU A 389 3.31 -30.31 0.49
CA GLU A 389 2.29 -31.32 0.67
C GLU A 389 1.22 -30.87 1.67
N ALA A 390 1.61 -30.23 2.77
CA ALA A 390 0.67 -29.66 3.72
C ALA A 390 -0.17 -28.53 3.08
N GLU A 391 0.44 -27.66 2.25
CA GLU A 391 -0.26 -26.64 1.47
C GLU A 391 -1.30 -27.28 0.55
N ARG A 392 -0.94 -28.32 -0.18
CA ARG A 392 -1.84 -29.03 -1.10
C ARG A 392 -3.06 -29.58 -0.38
N LEU A 393 -2.84 -30.31 0.73
CA LEU A 393 -3.92 -30.92 1.52
C LEU A 393 -4.83 -29.87 2.17
N ALA A 394 -4.22 -28.82 2.76
CA ALA A 394 -4.97 -27.72 3.35
C ALA A 394 -5.79 -26.96 2.29
N ARG A 395 -5.23 -26.77 1.10
CA ARG A 395 -5.90 -26.09 0.00
C ARG A 395 -7.08 -26.90 -0.53
N GLU A 396 -6.93 -28.21 -0.69
CA GLU A 396 -8.03 -29.10 -1.08
C GLU A 396 -9.18 -29.08 -0.07
N ALA A 397 -8.86 -29.09 1.22
CA ALA A 397 -9.86 -29.00 2.28
C ALA A 397 -10.59 -27.66 2.29
N ILE A 398 -9.86 -26.55 2.14
CA ILE A 398 -10.44 -25.19 2.07
C ILE A 398 -11.35 -25.08 0.85
N ASP A 399 -10.85 -25.40 -0.34
CA ASP A 399 -11.60 -25.19 -1.59
C ASP A 399 -12.83 -26.08 -1.66
N GLY A 400 -12.74 -27.32 -1.17
CA GLY A 400 -13.90 -28.23 -1.08
C GLY A 400 -15.05 -27.61 -0.28
N LEU A 401 -14.76 -27.10 0.92
CA LEU A 401 -15.80 -26.44 1.74
C LEU A 401 -16.31 -25.13 1.11
N LEU A 402 -15.40 -24.32 0.56
CA LEU A 402 -15.79 -23.06 -0.05
C LEU A 402 -16.72 -23.26 -1.26
N ASP A 403 -16.51 -24.33 -2.05
CA ASP A 403 -17.31 -24.62 -3.24
C ASP A 403 -18.69 -25.20 -2.89
N ASP A 404 -18.82 -25.90 -1.76
CA ASP A 404 -20.08 -26.46 -1.29
C ASP A 404 -21.08 -25.41 -0.76
N TRP A 405 -20.63 -24.25 -0.38
CA TRP A 405 -21.51 -23.20 0.19
C TRP A 405 -22.15 -22.32 -0.88
N ALA A 406 -23.48 -22.27 -0.94
CA ALA A 406 -24.22 -21.47 -1.90
C ALA A 406 -24.27 -19.98 -1.54
N GLU A 407 -24.24 -19.66 -0.23
CA GLU A 407 -24.26 -18.28 0.26
C GLU A 407 -22.89 -17.62 0.14
N PRO A 408 -22.83 -16.29 -0.03
CA PRO A 408 -21.58 -15.57 -0.08
C PRO A 408 -20.88 -15.55 1.29
N PHE A 409 -19.95 -16.46 1.50
CA PHE A 409 -19.05 -16.43 2.62
C PHE A 409 -17.89 -15.45 2.33
N GLU A 410 -17.49 -14.61 3.29
CA GLU A 410 -16.50 -13.55 3.10
C GLU A 410 -15.15 -14.08 2.58
N GLY A 411 -14.66 -15.20 3.11
CA GLY A 411 -13.44 -15.87 2.64
C GLY A 411 -13.57 -16.43 1.21
N ARG A 412 -14.76 -16.93 0.81
CA ARG A 412 -15.04 -17.33 -0.57
C ARG A 412 -14.99 -16.12 -1.51
N VAL A 413 -15.58 -15.01 -1.10
CA VAL A 413 -15.53 -13.76 -1.88
C VAL A 413 -14.08 -13.32 -2.10
N ALA A 414 -13.25 -13.38 -1.08
CA ALA A 414 -11.82 -13.02 -1.17
C ALA A 414 -11.07 -13.96 -2.14
N ARG A 415 -11.28 -15.29 -2.04
CA ARG A 415 -10.68 -16.29 -2.93
C ARG A 415 -11.10 -16.07 -4.39
N ASP A 416 -12.41 -15.99 -4.62
CA ASP A 416 -12.97 -15.90 -5.95
C ASP A 416 -12.62 -14.57 -6.63
N LEU A 417 -12.59 -13.46 -5.86
CA LEU A 417 -12.17 -12.14 -6.33
C LEU A 417 -10.71 -12.15 -6.78
N VAL A 418 -9.79 -12.72 -5.99
CA VAL A 418 -8.39 -12.86 -6.37
C VAL A 418 -8.26 -13.76 -7.59
N GLY A 419 -9.01 -14.87 -7.65
CA GLY A 419 -9.06 -15.79 -8.79
C GLY A 419 -9.53 -15.11 -10.08
N TRP A 420 -10.54 -14.26 -10.00
CA TRP A 420 -11.14 -13.55 -11.12
C TRP A 420 -10.36 -12.30 -11.55
N ALA A 421 -9.70 -11.58 -10.63
CA ALA A 421 -9.13 -10.27 -10.90
C ALA A 421 -8.33 -10.24 -12.22
N PRO A 422 -8.50 -9.20 -13.06
CA PRO A 422 -7.84 -9.12 -14.37
C PRO A 422 -6.31 -9.20 -14.26
N ALA A 423 -5.69 -9.90 -15.21
CA ALA A 423 -4.22 -9.96 -15.29
C ALA A 423 -3.63 -8.55 -15.48
N GLY A 424 -2.56 -8.24 -14.77
CA GLY A 424 -1.97 -6.90 -14.73
C GLY A 424 -2.74 -5.90 -13.85
N GLY A 425 -3.92 -6.28 -13.32
CA GLY A 425 -4.74 -5.43 -12.48
C GLY A 425 -4.17 -5.17 -11.09
N THR A 426 -4.84 -4.28 -10.37
CA THR A 426 -4.53 -3.97 -8.97
C THR A 426 -5.71 -4.28 -8.07
N LEU A 427 -5.48 -5.05 -7.01
CA LEU A 427 -6.44 -5.29 -5.94
C LEU A 427 -6.08 -4.42 -4.74
N VAL A 428 -6.99 -3.50 -4.40
CA VAL A 428 -6.90 -2.71 -3.16
C VAL A 428 -7.65 -3.45 -2.06
N VAL A 429 -6.97 -3.78 -0.97
CA VAL A 429 -7.54 -4.61 0.09
C VAL A 429 -7.73 -3.79 1.35
N GLY A 430 -8.97 -3.77 1.86
CA GLY A 430 -9.34 -3.09 3.11
C GLY A 430 -8.78 -3.78 4.35
N SER A 431 -8.53 -2.99 5.36
CA SER A 431 -8.23 -3.50 6.71
C SER A 431 -9.41 -4.28 7.30
N SER A 432 -9.29 -4.77 8.53
CA SER A 432 -10.27 -5.63 9.20
C SER A 432 -10.29 -7.06 8.63
N MET A 433 -11.47 -7.64 8.30
CA MET A 433 -11.56 -9.00 7.76
C MET A 433 -11.05 -9.13 6.32
N PRO A 434 -11.32 -8.20 5.38
CA PRO A 434 -10.95 -8.38 3.97
C PRO A 434 -9.49 -8.79 3.74
N VAL A 435 -8.52 -8.12 4.40
CA VAL A 435 -7.10 -8.47 4.24
C VAL A 435 -6.76 -9.83 4.85
N ARG A 436 -7.47 -10.23 5.91
CA ARG A 436 -7.30 -11.54 6.56
C ARG A 436 -7.87 -12.66 5.74
N ASP A 437 -8.99 -12.40 5.08
CA ASP A 437 -9.65 -13.37 4.20
C ASP A 437 -8.83 -13.59 2.91
N VAL A 438 -8.26 -12.52 2.36
CA VAL A 438 -7.28 -12.64 1.26
C VAL A 438 -6.05 -13.41 1.71
N ASP A 439 -5.53 -13.16 2.91
CA ASP A 439 -4.37 -13.85 3.46
C ASP A 439 -4.64 -15.34 3.67
N ALA A 440 -5.79 -15.71 4.25
CA ALA A 440 -6.11 -17.10 4.61
C ALA A 440 -6.61 -17.94 3.42
N PHE A 441 -7.37 -17.34 2.49
CA PHE A 441 -8.15 -18.10 1.51
C PHE A 441 -7.73 -17.89 0.05
N ALA A 442 -7.06 -16.78 -0.30
CA ALA A 442 -6.63 -16.57 -1.68
C ALA A 442 -5.42 -17.43 -2.03
N ARG A 443 -5.44 -18.00 -3.26
CA ARG A 443 -4.29 -18.72 -3.82
C ARG A 443 -3.17 -17.76 -4.22
N PRO A 444 -1.91 -18.22 -4.27
CA PRO A 444 -0.84 -17.46 -4.92
C PRO A 444 -1.24 -17.09 -6.34
N ARG A 445 -0.94 -15.86 -6.75
CA ARG A 445 -1.30 -15.39 -8.08
C ARG A 445 -0.26 -14.45 -8.67
N GLU A 446 0.18 -14.76 -9.88
CA GLU A 446 1.03 -13.90 -10.68
C GLU A 446 0.24 -12.80 -11.39
N GLY A 447 0.91 -11.70 -11.72
CA GLY A 447 0.33 -10.63 -12.52
C GLY A 447 -0.77 -9.82 -11.81
N LEU A 448 -0.92 -9.93 -10.49
CA LEU A 448 -1.82 -9.12 -9.69
C LEU A 448 -1.01 -8.28 -8.68
N ARG A 449 -1.21 -6.97 -8.70
CA ARG A 449 -0.64 -6.07 -7.70
C ARG A 449 -1.60 -5.92 -6.53
N TYR A 450 -1.07 -5.93 -5.32
CA TYR A 450 -1.86 -5.68 -4.10
C TYR A 450 -1.48 -4.32 -3.51
N VAL A 451 -2.48 -3.57 -3.07
CA VAL A 451 -2.33 -2.28 -2.37
C VAL A 451 -3.24 -2.27 -1.14
N ALA A 452 -2.78 -1.68 -0.03
CA ALA A 452 -3.60 -1.50 1.17
C ALA A 452 -3.07 -0.36 2.03
N ASN A 453 -3.90 0.16 2.94
CA ASN A 453 -3.48 1.08 3.99
C ASN A 453 -3.09 0.26 5.23
N ARG A 454 -1.82 -0.20 5.26
CA ARG A 454 -1.30 -1.09 6.30
C ARG A 454 -0.31 -0.43 7.24
N GLY A 455 0.07 0.81 7.01
CA GLY A 455 0.90 1.57 7.94
C GLY A 455 0.27 1.61 9.34
N LEU A 456 -0.99 2.01 9.40
CA LEU A 456 -1.80 2.03 10.63
C LEU A 456 -2.98 1.05 10.60
N SER A 457 -3.24 0.43 9.46
CA SER A 457 -4.36 -0.52 9.29
C SER A 457 -5.74 0.08 9.59
N GLY A 458 -5.92 1.38 9.35
CA GLY A 458 -7.19 2.08 9.47
C GLY A 458 -8.21 1.66 8.42
N ILE A 459 -9.48 1.94 8.67
CA ILE A 459 -10.56 1.78 7.66
C ILE A 459 -10.86 3.08 6.94
N ASP A 460 -10.30 4.19 7.42
CA ASP A 460 -10.46 5.53 6.89
C ASP A 460 -9.77 5.70 5.53
N GLY A 461 -10.36 6.52 4.65
CA GLY A 461 -9.81 6.89 3.35
C GLY A 461 -9.65 5.74 2.35
N PHE A 462 -10.28 4.59 2.57
CA PHE A 462 -10.14 3.42 1.71
C PHE A 462 -10.67 3.65 0.29
N VAL A 463 -11.85 4.26 0.17
CA VAL A 463 -12.47 4.57 -1.12
C VAL A 463 -11.61 5.60 -1.86
N ALA A 464 -11.18 6.67 -1.17
CA ALA A 464 -10.29 7.69 -1.73
C ALA A 464 -8.96 7.09 -2.21
N THR A 465 -8.33 6.23 -1.40
CA THR A 465 -7.09 5.51 -1.78
C THR A 465 -7.31 4.68 -3.03
N SER A 466 -8.42 3.91 -3.11
CA SER A 466 -8.74 3.06 -4.26
C SER A 466 -8.93 3.89 -5.55
N LEU A 467 -9.61 5.02 -5.45
CA LEU A 467 -9.80 5.94 -6.57
C LEU A 467 -8.47 6.62 -6.97
N GLY A 468 -7.61 6.93 -6.02
CA GLY A 468 -6.26 7.46 -6.27
C GLY A 468 -5.37 6.45 -6.99
N VAL A 469 -5.42 5.19 -6.60
CA VAL A 469 -4.75 4.07 -7.30
C VAL A 469 -5.25 3.98 -8.74
N ALA A 470 -6.56 4.06 -8.96
CA ALA A 470 -7.16 3.99 -10.30
C ALA A 470 -6.77 5.19 -11.18
N ALA A 471 -6.66 6.39 -10.59
CA ALA A 471 -6.29 7.60 -11.34
C ALA A 471 -4.82 7.61 -11.79
N ALA A 472 -3.94 6.89 -11.09
CA ALA A 472 -2.49 6.90 -11.35
C ALA A 472 -2.00 5.78 -12.27
N GLY A 473 -2.89 4.91 -12.78
CA GLY A 473 -2.56 3.83 -13.70
C GLY A 473 -3.65 3.60 -14.74
N ASP A 474 -3.36 2.80 -15.76
CA ASP A 474 -4.30 2.43 -16.82
C ASP A 474 -4.95 1.06 -16.59
N GLU A 475 -4.36 0.25 -15.72
CA GLU A 475 -4.80 -1.10 -15.45
C GLU A 475 -6.07 -1.11 -14.58
N PRO A 476 -6.91 -2.15 -14.70
CA PRO A 476 -8.12 -2.29 -13.88
C PRO A 476 -7.80 -2.28 -12.38
N VAL A 477 -8.63 -1.56 -11.62
CA VAL A 477 -8.55 -1.52 -10.16
C VAL A 477 -9.82 -2.11 -9.57
N VAL A 478 -9.62 -3.09 -8.70
CA VAL A 478 -10.68 -3.70 -7.90
C VAL A 478 -10.35 -3.45 -6.43
N ALA A 479 -11.35 -3.17 -5.61
CA ALA A 479 -11.16 -2.87 -4.20
C ALA A 479 -12.11 -3.69 -3.34
N LEU A 480 -11.61 -4.38 -2.33
CA LEU A 480 -12.39 -5.22 -1.41
C LEU A 480 -12.41 -4.60 -0.02
N CYS A 481 -13.58 -4.31 0.52
CA CYS A 481 -13.74 -3.78 1.88
C CYS A 481 -15.05 -4.24 2.54
N GLY A 482 -15.18 -3.96 3.83
CA GLY A 482 -16.44 -4.10 4.55
C GLY A 482 -17.33 -2.86 4.44
N ASP A 483 -18.58 -3.00 4.84
CA ASP A 483 -19.61 -1.96 4.90
C ASP A 483 -19.18 -0.74 5.73
N LEU A 484 -18.67 -0.95 6.96
CA LEU A 484 -18.19 0.14 7.80
C LEU A 484 -17.03 0.91 7.20
N THR A 485 -16.18 0.24 6.41
CA THR A 485 -15.09 0.90 5.67
C THR A 485 -15.63 1.81 4.58
N LEU A 486 -16.63 1.34 3.82
CA LEU A 486 -17.32 2.17 2.83
C LEU A 486 -18.01 3.36 3.48
N LEU A 487 -18.78 3.12 4.56
CA LEU A 487 -19.53 4.16 5.27
C LEU A 487 -18.61 5.20 5.90
N HIS A 488 -17.45 4.78 6.44
CA HIS A 488 -16.47 5.69 7.03
C HIS A 488 -15.89 6.67 6.00
N ASP A 489 -15.78 6.26 4.75
CA ASP A 489 -15.22 7.06 3.65
C ASP A 489 -16.26 7.36 2.55
N ALA A 490 -17.55 7.41 2.91
CA ALA A 490 -18.65 7.63 1.97
C ALA A 490 -18.56 8.97 1.21
N SER A 491 -17.96 10.00 1.83
CA SER A 491 -17.73 11.30 1.18
C SER A 491 -16.90 11.18 -0.09
N SER A 492 -16.01 10.20 -0.18
CA SER A 492 -15.17 9.94 -1.34
C SER A 492 -15.95 9.46 -2.58
N LEU A 493 -17.16 8.90 -2.40
CA LEU A 493 -18.03 8.52 -3.51
C LEU A 493 -18.60 9.74 -4.26
N LEU A 494 -18.76 10.89 -3.59
CA LEU A 494 -19.41 12.08 -4.18
C LEU A 494 -18.67 12.60 -5.42
N GLY A 495 -17.36 12.40 -5.52
CA GLY A 495 -16.56 12.78 -6.69
C GLY A 495 -16.25 11.61 -7.64
N ALA A 496 -16.73 10.41 -7.36
CA ALA A 496 -16.31 9.21 -8.09
C ALA A 496 -16.94 9.10 -9.50
N ALA A 497 -18.22 9.45 -9.65
CA ALA A 497 -18.97 9.30 -10.90
C ALA A 497 -18.46 10.18 -12.06
N GLY A 498 -17.80 11.31 -11.77
CA GLY A 498 -17.26 12.22 -12.77
C GLY A 498 -15.85 11.90 -13.24
N ARG A 499 -15.22 10.84 -12.70
CA ARG A 499 -13.85 10.47 -13.02
C ARG A 499 -13.79 9.57 -14.25
N SER A 500 -12.87 9.84 -15.16
CA SER A 500 -12.64 9.01 -16.36
C SER A 500 -12.11 7.62 -16.02
N ARG A 501 -11.44 7.48 -14.88
CA ARG A 501 -10.92 6.21 -14.34
C ARG A 501 -11.52 5.97 -12.97
N GLY A 502 -12.01 4.76 -12.75
CA GLY A 502 -12.64 4.36 -11.51
C GLY A 502 -12.17 2.99 -11.05
N ALA A 503 -12.78 2.51 -9.98
CA ALA A 503 -12.51 1.20 -9.41
C ALA A 503 -13.82 0.40 -9.26
N VAL A 504 -13.75 -0.91 -9.38
CA VAL A 504 -14.83 -1.80 -8.95
C VAL A 504 -14.70 -1.99 -7.43
N LEU A 505 -15.60 -1.37 -6.66
CA LEU A 505 -15.64 -1.47 -5.21
C LEU A 505 -16.51 -2.67 -4.82
N VAL A 506 -15.91 -3.72 -4.29
CA VAL A 506 -16.58 -4.90 -3.75
C VAL A 506 -16.72 -4.71 -2.24
N VAL A 507 -17.95 -4.62 -1.78
CA VAL A 507 -18.26 -4.32 -0.38
C VAL A 507 -18.97 -5.50 0.25
N ILE A 508 -18.35 -6.08 1.26
CA ILE A 508 -18.99 -7.07 2.13
C ILE A 508 -19.94 -6.31 3.07
N ASP A 509 -21.23 -6.57 2.91
CA ASP A 509 -22.28 -5.98 3.72
C ASP A 509 -22.81 -7.04 4.69
N ASN A 510 -22.26 -7.03 5.89
CA ASN A 510 -22.67 -7.92 6.98
C ASN A 510 -23.34 -7.17 8.15
N ASP A 511 -23.76 -5.93 7.88
CA ASP A 511 -24.41 -5.01 8.80
C ASP A 511 -23.57 -4.75 10.07
N GLY A 512 -22.26 -4.43 9.87
CA GLY A 512 -21.45 -3.91 10.97
C GLY A 512 -20.05 -4.49 11.17
N GLY A 513 -19.57 -4.43 12.41
CA GLY A 513 -18.20 -4.74 12.80
C GLY A 513 -17.87 -6.24 12.91
N GLY A 514 -17.93 -6.99 11.80
CA GLY A 514 -17.71 -8.43 11.76
C GLY A 514 -16.45 -8.93 12.45
N ILE A 515 -15.34 -8.19 12.38
CA ILE A 515 -14.08 -8.57 13.04
C ILE A 515 -14.21 -8.75 14.55
N PHE A 516 -15.08 -8.00 15.22
CA PHE A 516 -15.22 -8.07 16.68
C PHE A 516 -15.82 -9.41 17.14
N SER A 517 -16.51 -10.14 16.26
CA SER A 517 -16.98 -11.51 16.52
C SER A 517 -15.84 -12.52 16.70
N PHE A 518 -14.63 -12.20 16.20
CA PHE A 518 -13.42 -13.03 16.33
C PHE A 518 -12.53 -12.63 17.53
N LEU A 519 -12.93 -11.62 18.29
CA LEU A 519 -12.14 -11.06 19.37
C LEU A 519 -12.83 -11.31 20.73
N PRO A 520 -12.12 -11.11 21.86
CA PRO A 520 -12.68 -11.34 23.19
C PRO A 520 -14.00 -10.58 23.48
N GLN A 521 -14.23 -9.44 22.79
CA GLN A 521 -15.46 -8.66 22.88
C GLN A 521 -16.71 -9.46 22.50
N ALA A 522 -16.58 -10.50 21.67
CA ALA A 522 -17.67 -11.40 21.31
C ALA A 522 -18.32 -12.12 22.52
N GLN A 523 -17.63 -12.16 23.67
CA GLN A 523 -18.14 -12.76 24.92
C GLN A 523 -19.06 -11.81 25.70
N LEU A 524 -19.15 -10.54 25.30
CA LEU A 524 -20.04 -9.59 25.95
C LEU A 524 -21.51 -9.93 25.67
N PRO A 525 -22.44 -9.58 26.61
CA PRO A 525 -23.85 -9.68 26.32
C PRO A 525 -24.23 -8.86 25.07
N GLY A 526 -25.14 -9.39 24.24
CA GLY A 526 -25.52 -8.75 22.97
C GLY A 526 -25.98 -7.29 23.15
N ALA A 527 -26.64 -6.96 24.25
CA ALA A 527 -27.05 -5.58 24.59
C ALA A 527 -25.86 -4.61 24.76
N LEU A 528 -24.64 -5.12 25.01
CA LEU A 528 -23.43 -4.31 25.07
C LEU A 528 -22.60 -4.49 23.78
N PHE A 529 -22.55 -5.70 23.24
CA PHE A 529 -21.75 -5.99 22.05
C PHE A 529 -22.27 -5.21 20.82
N GLU A 530 -23.56 -5.32 20.54
CA GLU A 530 -24.11 -4.73 19.30
C GLU A 530 -23.95 -3.20 19.22
N PRO A 531 -24.32 -2.38 20.24
CA PRO A 531 -24.16 -0.94 20.11
C PRO A 531 -22.71 -0.44 20.18
N LEU A 532 -21.77 -1.21 20.78
CA LEU A 532 -20.40 -0.74 21.01
C LEU A 532 -19.40 -1.30 19.98
N PHE A 533 -19.64 -2.47 19.42
CA PHE A 533 -18.72 -3.20 18.56
C PHE A 533 -19.37 -3.72 17.28
N GLY A 534 -20.53 -4.33 17.38
CA GLY A 534 -21.32 -4.80 16.24
C GLY A 534 -21.74 -3.63 15.34
N THR A 535 -22.21 -2.56 15.95
CA THR A 535 -22.61 -1.31 15.29
C THR A 535 -23.44 -1.54 14.02
N PRO A 536 -24.58 -2.29 14.12
CA PRO A 536 -25.43 -2.53 12.97
C PRO A 536 -25.97 -1.19 12.46
N HIS A 537 -25.85 -0.96 11.15
CA HIS A 537 -26.21 0.33 10.57
C HIS A 537 -27.56 0.33 9.86
N GLY A 538 -28.06 -0.82 9.38
CA GLY A 538 -29.35 -0.96 8.70
C GLY A 538 -29.50 -0.11 7.43
N LEU A 539 -28.41 0.37 6.84
CA LEU A 539 -28.42 1.25 5.68
C LEU A 539 -28.47 0.46 4.38
N ASP A 540 -29.17 0.99 3.38
CA ASP A 540 -29.08 0.52 2.01
C ASP A 540 -27.88 1.15 1.30
N LEU A 541 -26.82 0.36 1.10
CA LEU A 541 -25.60 0.81 0.45
C LEU A 541 -25.80 1.09 -1.04
N THR A 542 -26.82 0.49 -1.68
CA THR A 542 -27.16 0.80 -3.08
C THR A 542 -27.84 2.17 -3.20
N ALA A 543 -28.64 2.56 -2.23
CA ALA A 543 -29.20 3.91 -2.16
C ALA A 543 -28.11 4.98 -1.92
N LEU A 544 -27.11 4.68 -1.09
CA LEU A 544 -25.94 5.55 -0.89
C LEU A 544 -25.16 5.72 -2.20
N ALA A 545 -24.91 4.63 -2.93
CA ALA A 545 -24.22 4.67 -4.23
C ALA A 545 -25.02 5.48 -5.25
N ALA A 546 -26.36 5.29 -5.31
CA ALA A 546 -27.24 6.04 -6.21
C ALA A 546 -27.21 7.55 -5.93
N ALA A 547 -27.18 7.97 -4.66
CA ALA A 547 -27.03 9.38 -4.27
C ALA A 547 -25.71 9.97 -4.79
N ALA A 548 -24.64 9.16 -4.83
CA ALA A 548 -23.34 9.52 -5.41
C ALA A 548 -23.26 9.29 -6.93
N ARG A 549 -24.33 8.85 -7.60
CA ARG A 549 -24.39 8.49 -9.02
C ARG A 549 -23.40 7.37 -9.40
N VAL A 550 -23.12 6.47 -8.49
CA VAL A 550 -22.30 5.29 -8.71
C VAL A 550 -23.22 4.11 -8.97
N PRO A 551 -23.13 3.42 -10.13
CA PRO A 551 -23.91 2.22 -10.39
C PRO A 551 -23.59 1.13 -9.38
N ALA A 552 -24.63 0.46 -8.88
CA ALA A 552 -24.49 -0.57 -7.86
C ALA A 552 -25.21 -1.87 -8.26
N ARG A 553 -24.67 -3.01 -7.81
CA ARG A 553 -25.24 -4.35 -7.95
C ARG A 553 -25.19 -5.07 -6.62
N VAL A 554 -26.18 -5.93 -6.36
CA VAL A 554 -26.25 -6.75 -5.15
C VAL A 554 -25.97 -8.21 -5.53
N VAL A 555 -25.17 -8.88 -4.71
CA VAL A 555 -24.85 -10.31 -4.79
C VAL A 555 -25.37 -10.98 -3.53
N GLU A 556 -26.30 -11.93 -3.70
CA GLU A 556 -26.92 -12.70 -2.62
C GLU A 556 -26.52 -14.18 -2.66
N LYS A 557 -25.97 -14.65 -3.77
CA LYS A 557 -25.46 -16.02 -3.94
C LYS A 557 -24.01 -15.98 -4.40
N ALA A 558 -23.20 -16.89 -3.91
CA ALA A 558 -21.78 -16.95 -4.26
C ALA A 558 -21.55 -17.10 -5.77
N ALA A 559 -22.39 -17.85 -6.47
CA ALA A 559 -22.31 -18.05 -7.92
C ALA A 559 -22.55 -16.75 -8.74
N ASP A 560 -23.21 -15.74 -8.17
CA ASP A 560 -23.53 -14.49 -8.86
C ASP A 560 -22.37 -13.47 -8.76
N LEU A 561 -21.34 -13.75 -7.95
CA LEU A 561 -20.23 -12.82 -7.73
C LEU A 561 -19.47 -12.53 -9.03
N VAL A 562 -18.96 -13.56 -9.70
CA VAL A 562 -18.16 -13.39 -10.92
C VAL A 562 -18.96 -12.70 -12.04
N PRO A 563 -20.20 -13.10 -12.34
CA PRO A 563 -21.04 -12.35 -13.30
C PRO A 563 -21.24 -10.87 -12.93
N ALA A 564 -21.41 -10.56 -11.64
CA ALA A 564 -21.55 -9.18 -11.17
C ALA A 564 -20.25 -8.37 -11.36
N LEU A 565 -19.10 -8.99 -11.11
CA LEU A 565 -17.79 -8.40 -11.32
C LEU A 565 -17.51 -8.11 -12.81
N ASP A 566 -17.82 -9.08 -13.70
CA ASP A 566 -17.69 -8.92 -15.14
C ASP A 566 -18.55 -7.74 -15.64
N ALA A 567 -19.80 -7.69 -15.19
CA ALA A 567 -20.71 -6.61 -15.56
C ALA A 567 -20.27 -5.25 -14.98
N ALA A 568 -19.68 -5.23 -13.79
CA ALA A 568 -19.14 -4.01 -13.18
C ALA A 568 -17.90 -3.51 -13.95
N LEU A 569 -16.99 -4.41 -14.29
CA LEU A 569 -15.78 -4.06 -15.04
C LEU A 569 -16.13 -3.56 -16.45
N ALA A 570 -17.06 -4.23 -17.16
CA ALA A 570 -17.54 -3.82 -18.47
C ALA A 570 -18.27 -2.47 -18.44
N GLY A 571 -18.90 -2.11 -17.33
CA GLY A 571 -19.59 -0.82 -17.15
C GLY A 571 -18.65 0.39 -17.11
N GLY A 572 -17.38 0.18 -16.81
CA GLY A 572 -16.38 1.25 -16.71
C GLY A 572 -16.65 2.24 -15.59
N GLY A 573 -15.71 3.17 -15.38
CA GLY A 573 -15.80 4.15 -14.28
C GLY A 573 -15.80 3.47 -12.91
N THR A 574 -16.37 4.15 -11.91
CA THR A 574 -16.54 3.58 -10.57
C THR A 574 -17.83 2.79 -10.49
N GLN A 575 -17.78 1.56 -10.02
CA GLN A 575 -18.90 0.63 -9.85
C GLN A 575 -18.89 0.08 -8.42
N LEU A 576 -20.07 -0.19 -7.86
CA LEU A 576 -20.22 -0.83 -6.56
C LEU A 576 -20.83 -2.23 -6.72
N VAL A 577 -20.22 -3.23 -6.09
CA VAL A 577 -20.75 -4.59 -5.95
C VAL A 577 -20.94 -4.86 -4.47
N VAL A 578 -22.19 -4.89 -4.01
CA VAL A 578 -22.56 -5.14 -2.61
C VAL A 578 -22.79 -6.63 -2.44
N VAL A 579 -21.99 -7.28 -1.61
CA VAL A 579 -22.12 -8.71 -1.32
C VAL A 579 -22.74 -8.89 0.06
N ARG A 580 -23.95 -9.41 0.11
CA ARG A 580 -24.67 -9.66 1.37
C ARG A 580 -24.06 -10.85 2.11
N SER A 581 -23.72 -10.65 3.38
CA SER A 581 -23.18 -11.68 4.27
C SER A 581 -23.87 -11.59 5.65
N ASP A 582 -23.66 -12.63 6.46
CA ASP A 582 -24.15 -12.69 7.85
C ASP A 582 -22.97 -12.90 8.80
N ARG A 583 -22.83 -12.05 9.83
CA ARG A 583 -21.72 -12.08 10.78
C ARG A 583 -21.59 -13.38 11.56
N ALA A 584 -22.73 -13.97 11.95
CA ALA A 584 -22.74 -15.20 12.74
C ALA A 584 -22.38 -16.41 11.86
N ALA A 585 -22.97 -16.51 10.67
CA ALA A 585 -22.62 -17.53 9.70
C ALA A 585 -21.15 -17.42 9.26
N ASN A 586 -20.64 -16.20 9.04
CA ASN A 586 -19.25 -15.96 8.70
C ASN A 586 -18.29 -16.50 9.77
N LEU A 587 -18.57 -16.23 11.06
CA LEU A 587 -17.76 -16.76 12.17
C LEU A 587 -17.78 -18.27 12.23
N ALA A 588 -18.95 -18.90 12.06
CA ALA A 588 -19.09 -20.36 12.07
C ALA A 588 -18.26 -20.99 10.96
N ARG A 589 -18.38 -20.50 9.73
CA ARG A 589 -17.65 -21.02 8.56
C ARG A 589 -16.14 -20.85 8.66
N HIS A 590 -15.64 -19.75 9.26
CA HIS A 590 -14.21 -19.62 9.55
C HIS A 590 -13.71 -20.70 10.52
N ARG A 591 -14.54 -21.10 11.50
CA ARG A 591 -14.20 -22.20 12.42
C ARG A 591 -14.18 -23.55 11.72
N ASP A 592 -15.18 -23.83 10.88
CA ASP A 592 -15.25 -25.07 10.09
C ASP A 592 -14.01 -25.21 9.19
N LEU A 593 -13.61 -24.11 8.51
CA LEU A 593 -12.40 -24.08 7.69
C LEU A 593 -11.12 -24.29 8.50
N ALA A 594 -11.01 -23.65 9.66
CA ALA A 594 -9.86 -23.82 10.53
C ALA A 594 -9.74 -25.27 11.01
N GLU A 595 -10.86 -25.92 11.37
CA GLU A 595 -10.89 -27.34 11.76
C GLU A 595 -10.52 -28.25 10.59
N ALA A 596 -11.05 -27.99 9.38
CA ALA A 596 -10.72 -28.76 8.19
C ALA A 596 -9.22 -28.71 7.86
N VAL A 597 -8.59 -27.55 7.98
CA VAL A 597 -7.13 -27.41 7.80
C VAL A 597 -6.36 -28.19 8.87
N VAL A 598 -6.79 -28.13 10.15
CA VAL A 598 -6.16 -28.89 11.23
C VAL A 598 -6.21 -30.39 10.92
N VAL A 599 -7.36 -30.91 10.50
CA VAL A 599 -7.53 -32.32 10.12
C VAL A 599 -6.63 -32.67 8.93
N ALA A 600 -6.62 -31.84 7.89
CA ALA A 600 -5.80 -32.06 6.69
C ALA A 600 -4.29 -32.03 6.99
N ALA A 601 -3.86 -31.24 7.98
CA ALA A 601 -2.47 -31.17 8.44
C ALA A 601 -2.05 -32.31 9.41
N GLY A 602 -2.88 -33.33 9.60
CA GLY A 602 -2.59 -34.51 10.42
C GLY A 602 -3.11 -34.43 11.86
N GLY A 603 -4.06 -33.51 12.14
CA GLY A 603 -4.83 -33.44 13.41
C GLY A 603 -4.08 -32.81 14.56
#